data_a58bcd6dffaa4207ab45c8503f27c85a
#
_entry.id   a58bcd6dffaa4207ab45c8503f27c85a
#
_cell.length_a   1.000
_cell.length_b   1.000
_cell.length_c   1.000
_cell.angle_alpha   90.00
_cell.angle_beta   90.00
_cell.angle_gamma   90.00
#
_symmetry.space_group_name_H-M   'P 1'
#
loop_
_entity.id
_entity.type
_entity.pdbx_description
1 polymer ?
#
loop_
_entity_poly.entity_id
_entity_poly.type
_entity_poly.pdbx_seq_one_letter_code
_entity_poly.pdbx_strand_id
1 'polypeptide(L)'
;MGTQTLQMEKVKTLPVILGEVDILKTLQLLPGVQSSGEGNSGFYVRGGGPDQNLVLLDEATVYNSGHLFGFFSVFNSDAINSVTLIKGGMPAEYGGRLSSVVNVNMKEGNNQTYHATGGVGLIASRLTLEGPIQKGKSSFMMAARRTYIDALIKPFVSSTSTLSGSGYYFYDLNLKLNYQFSDKDRVFFSGYFGKDQFVFQGERFGIKFPWGNSTTTMRWNHLFNEKLFMNTTVLFSDYIFKIGASQSNFNFELFSGVRDYSTKVDFDYFPNIRNQVKFGGAYTFHTFTPTTATGTIGETSISPEKINRQYEKYVTKFK
;
A
#
# COMPACT_ATOMS: atom_id res chain seq x y z
N MET A 1 0.23 -24.26 -12.07
CA MET A 1 0.84 -22.94 -12.05
C MET A 1 0.44 -22.19 -10.81
N GLY A 2 1.35 -21.43 -10.22
CA GLY A 2 1.12 -20.80 -8.91
C GLY A 2 0.41 -19.45 -8.91
N THR A 3 -0.31 -19.06 -9.97
CA THR A 3 -1.00 -17.76 -10.05
C THR A 3 -2.48 -17.92 -9.77
N GLN A 4 -3.01 -17.07 -8.88
CA GLN A 4 -4.43 -17.00 -8.51
C GLN A 4 -4.88 -15.54 -8.49
N THR A 5 -5.97 -15.22 -9.19
CA THR A 5 -6.57 -13.89 -9.21
C THR A 5 -7.92 -13.91 -8.51
N LEU A 6 -8.09 -13.04 -7.54
CA LEU A 6 -9.34 -12.82 -6.81
C LEU A 6 -9.96 -11.52 -7.29
N GLN A 7 -11.19 -11.59 -7.80
CA GLN A 7 -12.01 -10.41 -8.09
C GLN A 7 -12.69 -9.94 -6.82
N MET A 8 -12.72 -8.63 -6.58
CA MET A 8 -13.26 -8.06 -5.34
C MET A 8 -14.74 -8.34 -5.14
N GLU A 9 -15.51 -8.53 -6.21
CA GLU A 9 -16.92 -8.95 -6.11
C GLU A 9 -17.08 -10.26 -5.33
N LYS A 10 -16.18 -11.23 -5.57
CA LYS A 10 -16.17 -12.51 -4.83
C LYS A 10 -15.64 -12.36 -3.41
N VAL A 11 -14.63 -11.51 -3.21
CA VAL A 11 -14.05 -11.28 -1.88
C VAL A 11 -15.07 -10.64 -0.93
N LYS A 12 -15.92 -9.73 -1.43
CA LYS A 12 -16.97 -9.07 -0.65
C LYS A 12 -18.10 -10.02 -0.17
N THR A 13 -18.19 -11.22 -0.72
CA THR A 13 -19.17 -12.24 -0.24
C THR A 13 -18.65 -13.08 0.93
N LEU A 14 -17.37 -12.95 1.28
CA LEU A 14 -16.77 -13.65 2.40
C LEU A 14 -17.10 -12.98 3.74
N PRO A 15 -17.04 -13.73 4.86
CA PRO A 15 -17.25 -13.14 6.18
C PRO A 15 -16.32 -11.98 6.45
N VAL A 16 -16.88 -10.90 6.99
CA VAL A 16 -16.15 -9.68 7.35
C VAL A 16 -15.74 -9.70 8.82
N ILE A 17 -14.60 -9.08 9.13
CA ILE A 17 -14.13 -8.91 10.51
C ILE A 17 -14.42 -7.47 10.94
N LEU A 18 -15.25 -7.33 11.98
CA LEU A 18 -15.68 -6.02 12.51
C LEU A 18 -16.30 -5.08 11.45
N GLY A 19 -16.92 -5.65 10.41
CA GLY A 19 -17.51 -4.89 9.31
C GLY A 19 -16.54 -4.51 8.18
N GLU A 20 -15.28 -4.94 8.24
CA GLU A 20 -14.27 -4.66 7.22
C GLU A 20 -13.93 -5.91 6.40
N VAL A 21 -13.96 -5.75 5.06
CA VAL A 21 -13.50 -6.77 4.11
C VAL A 21 -11.98 -6.69 4.01
N ASP A 22 -11.26 -7.72 4.45
CA ASP A 22 -9.80 -7.76 4.43
C ASP A 22 -9.26 -8.64 3.30
N ILE A 23 -8.57 -8.00 2.36
CA ILE A 23 -8.03 -8.64 1.16
C ILE A 23 -6.90 -9.61 1.51
N LEU A 24 -5.99 -9.23 2.41
CA LEU A 24 -4.84 -10.06 2.77
C LEU A 24 -5.29 -11.28 3.56
N LYS A 25 -6.28 -11.14 4.44
CA LYS A 25 -6.89 -12.29 5.13
C LYS A 25 -7.60 -13.23 4.17
N THR A 26 -8.19 -12.71 3.10
CA THR A 26 -8.76 -13.56 2.03
C THR A 26 -7.65 -14.35 1.31
N LEU A 27 -6.47 -13.77 1.08
CA LEU A 27 -5.35 -14.50 0.49
C LEU A 27 -4.85 -15.64 1.41
N GLN A 28 -4.95 -15.48 2.73
CA GLN A 28 -4.56 -16.50 3.70
C GLN A 28 -5.46 -17.77 3.63
N LEU A 29 -6.64 -17.68 3.03
CA LEU A 29 -7.52 -18.83 2.78
C LEU A 29 -7.10 -19.66 1.56
N LEU A 30 -6.14 -19.19 0.77
CA LEU A 30 -5.71 -19.87 -0.45
C LEU A 30 -4.74 -21.00 -0.13
N PRO A 31 -4.80 -22.14 -0.85
CA PRO A 31 -3.88 -23.26 -0.66
C PRO A 31 -2.41 -22.81 -0.78
N GLY A 32 -1.56 -23.22 0.19
CA GLY A 32 -0.14 -22.87 0.23
C GLY A 32 0.16 -21.45 0.72
N VAL A 33 -0.83 -20.79 1.29
CA VAL A 33 -0.68 -19.54 2.05
C VAL A 33 -1.03 -19.84 3.50
N GLN A 34 -0.22 -19.35 4.44
CA GLN A 34 -0.40 -19.54 5.86
C GLN A 34 -0.34 -18.18 6.57
N SER A 35 -1.25 -17.93 7.50
CA SER A 35 -1.22 -16.74 8.33
C SER A 35 0.03 -16.68 9.20
N SER A 36 0.58 -15.49 9.43
CA SER A 36 1.69 -15.28 10.38
C SER A 36 1.26 -15.24 11.85
N GLY A 37 -0.02 -15.47 12.12
CA GLY A 37 -0.63 -15.47 13.45
C GLY A 37 -2.08 -15.00 13.40
N GLU A 38 -2.84 -15.30 14.46
CA GLU A 38 -4.22 -14.84 14.57
C GLU A 38 -4.29 -13.31 14.58
N GLY A 39 -5.21 -12.75 13.80
CA GLY A 39 -5.39 -11.31 13.70
C GLY A 39 -4.28 -10.56 12.93
N ASN A 40 -3.30 -11.23 12.32
CA ASN A 40 -2.22 -10.59 11.58
C ASN A 40 -2.46 -10.70 10.05
N SER A 41 -2.28 -9.61 9.32
CA SER A 41 -2.34 -9.57 7.85
C SER A 41 -1.08 -10.12 7.16
N GLY A 42 0.01 -10.35 7.89
CA GLY A 42 1.21 -11.01 7.39
C GLY A 42 0.93 -12.48 7.04
N PHE A 43 1.64 -13.01 6.05
CA PHE A 43 1.42 -14.37 5.58
C PHE A 43 2.71 -14.99 5.04
N TYR A 44 2.80 -16.31 5.21
CA TYR A 44 3.83 -17.17 4.63
C TYR A 44 3.32 -17.79 3.35
N VAL A 45 4.14 -17.82 2.32
CA VAL A 45 3.81 -18.50 1.06
C VAL A 45 4.84 -19.56 0.79
N ARG A 46 4.41 -20.83 0.75
CA ARG A 46 5.29 -21.99 0.50
C ARG A 46 6.56 -22.02 1.36
N GLY A 47 6.45 -21.60 2.62
CA GLY A 47 7.57 -21.55 3.56
C GLY A 47 8.39 -20.27 3.56
N GLY A 48 8.16 -19.36 2.61
CA GLY A 48 8.80 -18.03 2.63
C GLY A 48 8.11 -17.08 3.58
N GLY A 49 8.89 -16.26 4.30
CA GLY A 49 8.41 -15.32 5.33
C GLY A 49 7.62 -14.12 4.77
N PRO A 50 6.92 -13.38 5.64
CA PRO A 50 6.15 -12.21 5.24
C PRO A 50 6.99 -11.11 4.57
N ASP A 51 8.24 -10.95 4.96
CA ASP A 51 9.23 -10.02 4.40
C ASP A 51 9.72 -10.43 3.00
N GLN A 52 9.52 -11.69 2.61
CA GLN A 52 9.90 -12.24 1.32
C GLN A 52 8.78 -12.13 0.27
N ASN A 53 7.63 -11.59 0.62
CA ASN A 53 6.54 -11.34 -0.30
C ASN A 53 6.65 -9.93 -0.89
N LEU A 54 6.52 -9.80 -2.21
CA LEU A 54 6.42 -8.51 -2.89
C LEU A 54 4.96 -8.08 -2.93
N VAL A 55 4.62 -7.03 -2.23
CA VAL A 55 3.26 -6.48 -2.22
C VAL A 55 3.25 -5.19 -3.03
N LEU A 56 2.42 -5.16 -4.07
CA LEU A 56 2.31 -4.07 -5.02
C LEU A 56 0.89 -3.51 -5.04
N LEU A 57 0.78 -2.19 -5.09
CA LEU A 57 -0.47 -1.48 -5.38
C LEU A 57 -0.28 -0.67 -6.68
N ASP A 58 -0.98 -1.07 -7.72
CA ASP A 58 -0.79 -0.51 -9.08
C ASP A 58 0.70 -0.43 -9.47
N GLU A 59 1.45 -1.52 -9.27
CA GLU A 59 2.90 -1.70 -9.49
C GLU A 59 3.82 -1.02 -8.46
N ALA A 60 3.36 -0.06 -7.65
CA ALA A 60 4.18 0.56 -6.62
C ALA A 60 4.31 -0.35 -5.38
N THR A 61 5.52 -0.47 -4.82
CA THR A 61 5.78 -1.31 -3.64
C THR A 61 5.12 -0.74 -2.40
N VAL A 62 4.39 -1.59 -1.67
CA VAL A 62 3.84 -1.31 -0.34
C VAL A 62 4.66 -2.08 0.69
N TYR A 63 5.47 -1.37 1.48
CA TYR A 63 6.42 -1.98 2.41
C TYR A 63 5.76 -2.55 3.66
N ASN A 64 4.76 -1.86 4.19
CA ASN A 64 3.94 -2.37 5.28
C ASN A 64 2.48 -2.44 4.82
N SER A 65 1.99 -3.64 4.64
CA SER A 65 0.65 -3.88 4.11
C SER A 65 -0.44 -3.97 5.19
N GLY A 66 -0.11 -3.64 6.46
CA GLY A 66 -1.04 -3.75 7.59
C GLY A 66 -1.20 -2.50 8.42
N HIS A 67 -2.45 -2.20 8.81
CA HIS A 67 -2.83 -1.29 9.86
C HIS A 67 -2.98 -2.01 11.20
N LEU A 68 -2.94 -1.28 12.31
CA LEU A 68 -3.09 -1.81 13.67
C LEU A 68 -2.18 -3.01 13.89
N PHE A 69 -0.87 -2.83 13.63
CA PHE A 69 0.15 -3.88 13.75
C PHE A 69 -0.18 -5.14 12.91
N GLY A 70 -0.87 -4.99 11.78
CA GLY A 70 -1.25 -6.07 10.88
C GLY A 70 -2.66 -6.63 11.10
N PHE A 71 -3.48 -6.05 11.97
CA PHE A 71 -4.85 -6.53 12.18
C PHE A 71 -5.77 -6.26 10.98
N PHE A 72 -5.59 -5.15 10.27
CA PHE A 72 -6.29 -4.83 9.02
C PHE A 72 -5.30 -4.62 7.88
N SER A 73 -5.69 -4.96 6.65
CA SER A 73 -4.90 -4.58 5.48
C SER A 73 -5.03 -3.09 5.16
N VAL A 74 -3.98 -2.52 4.58
CA VAL A 74 -3.97 -1.14 4.07
C VAL A 74 -4.86 -0.96 2.84
N PHE A 75 -5.35 -2.04 2.25
CA PHE A 75 -6.12 -2.02 1.02
C PHE A 75 -7.62 -1.80 1.33
N ASN A 76 -8.12 -0.62 0.95
CA ASN A 76 -9.55 -0.34 1.02
C ASN A 76 -10.29 -1.16 -0.06
N SER A 77 -11.13 -2.11 0.36
CA SER A 77 -11.84 -3.04 -0.53
C SER A 77 -12.74 -2.35 -1.55
N ASP A 78 -13.19 -1.11 -1.29
CA ASP A 78 -14.03 -0.37 -2.22
C ASP A 78 -13.22 0.29 -3.34
N ALA A 79 -11.93 0.56 -3.11
CA ALA A 79 -10.99 1.09 -4.10
C ALA A 79 -10.35 0.02 -4.99
N ILE A 80 -10.40 -1.27 -4.60
CA ILE A 80 -9.70 -2.35 -5.29
C ILE A 80 -10.62 -3.06 -6.29
N ASN A 81 -10.05 -3.41 -7.43
CA ASN A 81 -10.70 -4.20 -8.48
C ASN A 81 -10.36 -5.69 -8.37
N SER A 82 -9.07 -6.00 -8.25
CA SER A 82 -8.60 -7.38 -8.20
C SER A 82 -7.29 -7.50 -7.45
N VAL A 83 -7.02 -8.71 -6.96
CA VAL A 83 -5.75 -9.09 -6.35
C VAL A 83 -5.24 -10.37 -6.99
N THR A 84 -4.00 -10.32 -7.47
CA THR A 84 -3.32 -11.48 -8.05
C THR A 84 -2.19 -11.92 -7.13
N LEU A 85 -2.23 -13.18 -6.69
CA LEU A 85 -1.16 -13.83 -5.94
C LEU A 85 -0.39 -14.78 -6.86
N ILE A 86 0.92 -14.57 -6.99
CA ILE A 86 1.84 -15.43 -7.74
C ILE A 86 2.72 -16.18 -6.74
N LYS A 87 2.53 -17.51 -6.65
CA LYS A 87 3.20 -18.42 -5.71
C LYS A 87 4.25 -19.28 -6.40
N GLY A 88 5.41 -18.73 -6.73
CA GLY A 88 6.45 -19.43 -7.48
C GLY A 88 6.27 -19.39 -9.00
N GLY A 89 7.37 -19.59 -9.74
CA GLY A 89 7.40 -19.33 -11.18
C GLY A 89 7.14 -17.86 -11.50
N MET A 90 7.71 -16.97 -10.70
CA MET A 90 7.54 -15.52 -10.88
C MET A 90 8.04 -15.11 -12.26
N PRO A 91 7.22 -14.37 -13.04
CA PRO A 91 7.67 -13.78 -14.29
C PRO A 91 8.90 -12.89 -14.08
N ALA A 92 9.75 -12.76 -15.11
CA ALA A 92 11.00 -12.00 -15.05
C ALA A 92 10.80 -10.49 -14.76
N GLU A 93 9.59 -9.99 -14.96
CA GLU A 93 9.19 -8.61 -14.64
C GLU A 93 9.14 -8.31 -13.13
N TYR A 94 9.10 -9.34 -12.29
CA TYR A 94 9.10 -9.21 -10.82
C TYR A 94 10.45 -9.64 -10.25
N GLY A 95 10.99 -8.80 -9.39
CA GLY A 95 12.27 -9.06 -8.70
C GLY A 95 12.26 -8.54 -7.26
N GLY A 96 13.39 -8.70 -6.56
CA GLY A 96 13.62 -8.13 -5.24
C GLY A 96 12.96 -8.86 -4.07
N ARG A 97 12.20 -9.94 -4.30
CA ARG A 97 11.60 -10.80 -3.27
C ARG A 97 11.65 -12.27 -3.69
N LEU A 98 11.63 -13.18 -2.69
CA LEU A 98 11.96 -14.60 -2.91
C LEU A 98 10.74 -15.54 -2.85
N SER A 99 9.64 -15.13 -2.20
CA SER A 99 8.53 -16.04 -1.89
C SER A 99 7.36 -15.89 -2.87
N SER A 100 6.74 -14.71 -2.89
CA SER A 100 5.56 -14.48 -3.72
C SER A 100 5.44 -13.03 -4.17
N VAL A 101 4.53 -12.81 -5.14
CA VAL A 101 4.09 -11.47 -5.55
C VAL A 101 2.59 -11.35 -5.30
N VAL A 102 2.20 -10.32 -4.58
CA VAL A 102 0.80 -9.89 -4.43
C VAL A 102 0.63 -8.60 -5.23
N ASN A 103 -0.04 -8.68 -6.35
CA ASN A 103 -0.32 -7.52 -7.18
C ASN A 103 -1.78 -7.08 -6.98
N VAL A 104 -1.96 -5.91 -6.38
CA VAL A 104 -3.26 -5.30 -6.07
C VAL A 104 -3.55 -4.22 -7.09
N ASN A 105 -4.65 -4.33 -7.81
CA ASN A 105 -5.06 -3.38 -8.83
C ASN A 105 -6.24 -2.56 -8.34
N MET A 106 -6.14 -1.22 -8.39
CA MET A 106 -7.22 -0.32 -8.06
C MET A 106 -8.25 -0.25 -9.19
N LYS A 107 -9.50 0.11 -8.84
CA LYS A 107 -10.56 0.42 -9.80
C LYS A 107 -10.22 1.66 -10.60
N GLU A 108 -10.64 1.72 -11.85
CA GLU A 108 -10.42 2.88 -12.72
C GLU A 108 -11.49 3.97 -12.58
N GLY A 109 -12.59 3.67 -11.90
CA GLY A 109 -13.76 4.53 -11.84
C GLY A 109 -14.68 4.38 -13.07
N ASN A 110 -15.92 4.81 -12.94
CA ASN A 110 -16.91 4.74 -14.00
C ASN A 110 -16.76 5.92 -14.95
N ASN A 111 -16.65 5.67 -16.25
CA ASN A 111 -16.49 6.71 -17.27
C ASN A 111 -17.80 7.18 -17.90
N GLN A 112 -18.96 6.71 -17.42
CA GLN A 112 -20.29 7.05 -17.97
C GLN A 112 -21.15 7.81 -16.96
N THR A 113 -21.16 7.34 -15.69
CA THR A 113 -22.05 7.84 -14.64
C THR A 113 -21.30 8.04 -13.34
N TYR A 114 -21.78 8.97 -12.52
CA TYR A 114 -21.24 9.18 -11.16
C TYR A 114 -21.87 8.19 -10.19
N HIS A 115 -21.02 7.63 -9.35
CA HIS A 115 -21.44 6.75 -8.28
C HIS A 115 -20.79 7.18 -6.96
N ALA A 116 -21.54 7.03 -5.87
CA ALA A 116 -21.07 7.18 -4.53
C ALA A 116 -21.42 5.94 -3.73
N THR A 117 -20.43 5.36 -3.05
CA THR A 117 -20.62 4.21 -2.15
C THR A 117 -20.05 4.58 -0.79
N GLY A 118 -20.80 4.37 0.26
CA GLY A 118 -20.35 4.66 1.63
C GLY A 118 -20.76 3.56 2.59
N GLY A 119 -20.04 3.47 3.68
CA GLY A 119 -20.34 2.55 4.77
C GLY A 119 -19.88 3.12 6.11
N VAL A 120 -20.72 2.94 7.12
CA VAL A 120 -20.40 3.23 8.51
C VAL A 120 -20.43 1.90 9.25
N GLY A 121 -19.27 1.41 9.62
CA GLY A 121 -19.10 0.19 10.40
C GLY A 121 -18.96 0.48 11.89
N LEU A 122 -18.75 -0.57 12.68
CA LEU A 122 -18.59 -0.45 14.12
C LEU A 122 -17.33 0.35 14.52
N ILE A 123 -16.25 0.22 13.73
CA ILE A 123 -14.94 0.80 14.07
C ILE A 123 -14.37 1.73 13.01
N ALA A 124 -14.92 1.71 11.79
CA ALA A 124 -14.43 2.50 10.65
C ALA A 124 -15.58 2.99 9.78
N SER A 125 -15.34 4.11 9.11
CA SER A 125 -16.19 4.61 8.03
C SER A 125 -15.39 4.70 6.75
N ARG A 126 -16.07 4.48 5.63
CA ARG A 126 -15.50 4.56 4.28
C ARG A 126 -16.43 5.30 3.33
N LEU A 127 -15.85 5.96 2.36
CA LEU A 127 -16.56 6.66 1.29
C LEU A 127 -15.76 6.50 0.00
N THR A 128 -16.44 6.13 -1.07
CA THR A 128 -15.86 6.03 -2.41
C THR A 128 -16.73 6.82 -3.38
N LEU A 129 -16.10 7.69 -4.14
CA LEU A 129 -16.70 8.49 -5.20
C LEU A 129 -16.02 8.14 -6.52
N GLU A 130 -16.81 7.90 -7.55
CA GLU A 130 -16.27 7.65 -8.88
C GLU A 130 -17.19 8.26 -9.97
N GLY A 131 -16.61 8.58 -11.11
CA GLY A 131 -17.37 9.14 -12.21
C GLY A 131 -16.51 9.58 -13.39
N PRO A 132 -17.14 10.03 -14.48
CA PRO A 132 -16.48 10.58 -15.64
C PRO A 132 -15.90 11.98 -15.33
N ILE A 133 -14.64 12.22 -15.76
CA ILE A 133 -14.12 13.58 -15.96
C ILE A 133 -14.58 14.05 -17.34
N GLN A 134 -14.41 13.19 -18.34
CA GLN A 134 -14.99 13.36 -19.67
C GLN A 134 -15.65 12.03 -20.07
N LYS A 135 -16.97 12.04 -20.29
CA LYS A 135 -17.73 10.83 -20.63
C LYS A 135 -17.10 10.06 -21.79
N GLY A 136 -16.92 8.75 -21.56
CA GLY A 136 -16.36 7.83 -22.54
C GLY A 136 -14.82 7.88 -22.67
N LYS A 137 -14.14 8.95 -22.19
CA LYS A 137 -12.69 9.13 -22.36
C LYS A 137 -11.88 9.09 -21.08
N SER A 138 -12.45 9.56 -19.99
CA SER A 138 -11.71 9.65 -18.72
C SER A 138 -12.62 9.44 -17.53
N SER A 139 -12.04 8.91 -16.46
CA SER A 139 -12.72 8.72 -15.19
C SER A 139 -11.80 8.99 -14.00
N PHE A 140 -12.44 9.22 -12.86
CA PHE A 140 -11.79 9.25 -11.56
C PHE A 140 -12.45 8.26 -10.60
N MET A 141 -11.67 7.80 -9.66
CA MET A 141 -12.11 7.11 -8.45
C MET A 141 -11.33 7.70 -7.28
N MET A 142 -12.04 8.09 -6.23
CA MET A 142 -11.47 8.54 -4.96
C MET A 142 -12.14 7.77 -3.83
N ALA A 143 -11.33 7.14 -2.98
CA ALA A 143 -11.83 6.40 -1.83
C ALA A 143 -11.09 6.84 -0.57
N ALA A 144 -11.83 7.03 0.50
CA ALA A 144 -11.31 7.36 1.82
C ALA A 144 -11.85 6.37 2.85
N ARG A 145 -11.01 6.00 3.82
CA ARG A 145 -11.39 5.19 4.99
C ARG A 145 -10.72 5.76 6.23
N ARG A 146 -11.44 5.78 7.35
CA ARG A 146 -10.89 6.15 8.65
C ARG A 146 -11.49 5.28 9.76
N THR A 147 -10.65 4.82 10.68
CA THR A 147 -11.12 4.27 11.95
C THR A 147 -11.33 5.38 12.97
N TYR A 148 -12.23 5.16 13.92
CA TYR A 148 -12.58 6.12 14.98
C TYR A 148 -12.62 5.47 16.37
N ILE A 149 -11.80 4.44 16.58
CA ILE A 149 -11.65 3.77 17.89
C ILE A 149 -11.26 4.79 18.97
N ASP A 150 -10.39 5.75 18.60
CA ASP A 150 -10.00 6.89 19.43
C ASP A 150 -11.20 7.70 19.95
N ALA A 151 -12.20 7.94 19.10
CA ALA A 151 -13.40 8.67 19.45
C ALA A 151 -14.40 7.82 20.24
N LEU A 152 -14.54 6.53 19.90
CA LEU A 152 -15.47 5.61 20.57
C LEU A 152 -15.06 5.30 22.01
N ILE A 153 -13.77 5.24 22.31
CA ILE A 153 -13.26 4.91 23.65
C ILE A 153 -13.36 6.12 24.60
N LYS A 154 -13.24 7.34 24.08
CA LYS A 154 -13.25 8.57 24.90
C LYS A 154 -14.38 8.67 25.95
N PRO A 155 -15.65 8.37 25.64
CA PRO A 155 -16.72 8.47 26.64
C PRO A 155 -16.60 7.48 27.81
N PHE A 156 -15.84 6.39 27.63
CA PHE A 156 -15.66 5.32 28.60
C PHE A 156 -14.38 5.49 29.43
N VAL A 157 -13.49 6.42 29.05
CA VAL A 157 -12.25 6.71 29.78
C VAL A 157 -12.45 7.98 30.59
N SER A 158 -12.36 7.86 31.92
CA SER A 158 -12.44 9.04 32.82
C SER A 158 -11.32 10.04 32.45
N SER A 159 -11.63 11.33 32.48
CA SER A 159 -10.64 12.41 32.30
C SER A 159 -9.47 12.36 33.29
N THR A 160 -9.69 11.72 34.46
CA THR A 160 -8.69 11.50 35.49
C THR A 160 -7.92 10.18 35.34
N SER A 161 -8.28 9.36 34.34
CA SER A 161 -7.56 8.11 34.07
C SER A 161 -6.20 8.37 33.46
N THR A 162 -5.22 7.56 33.83
CA THR A 162 -3.89 7.54 33.20
C THR A 162 -3.90 7.23 31.71
N LEU A 163 -5.03 6.70 31.20
CA LEU A 163 -5.24 6.43 29.77
C LEU A 163 -5.93 7.59 29.04
N SER A 164 -6.27 8.67 29.74
CA SER A 164 -6.86 9.86 29.12
C SER A 164 -5.87 10.46 28.11
N GLY A 165 -6.29 10.57 26.84
CA GLY A 165 -5.42 11.00 25.75
C GLY A 165 -4.71 9.87 24.97
N SER A 166 -4.86 8.61 25.43
CA SER A 166 -4.42 7.43 24.68
C SER A 166 -5.43 7.07 23.59
N GLY A 167 -4.97 6.52 22.49
CA GLY A 167 -5.86 6.10 21.42
C GLY A 167 -5.11 5.57 20.18
N TYR A 168 -5.89 5.03 19.28
CA TYR A 168 -5.41 4.57 17.99
C TYR A 168 -6.42 4.92 16.90
N TYR A 169 -5.89 5.38 15.78
CA TYR A 169 -6.65 5.52 14.54
C TYR A 169 -5.75 5.32 13.33
N PHE A 170 -6.35 4.95 12.22
CA PHE A 170 -5.72 5.04 10.91
C PHE A 170 -6.67 5.68 9.90
N TYR A 171 -6.10 6.13 8.80
CA TYR A 171 -6.85 6.60 7.65
C TYR A 171 -6.12 6.25 6.35
N ASP A 172 -6.91 6.02 5.31
CA ASP A 172 -6.49 5.74 3.95
C ASP A 172 -7.14 6.69 2.98
N LEU A 173 -6.38 7.09 1.99
CA LEU A 173 -6.84 7.81 0.83
C LEU A 173 -6.33 7.12 -0.44
N ASN A 174 -7.22 6.81 -1.35
CA ASN A 174 -6.92 6.26 -2.66
C ASN A 174 -7.43 7.21 -3.74
N LEU A 175 -6.63 7.42 -4.78
CA LEU A 175 -6.99 8.20 -5.96
C LEU A 175 -6.57 7.42 -7.21
N LYS A 176 -7.49 7.31 -8.17
CA LYS A 176 -7.20 6.77 -9.51
C LYS A 176 -7.81 7.67 -10.55
N LEU A 177 -7.01 8.06 -11.52
CA LEU A 177 -7.41 8.84 -12.68
C LEU A 177 -6.99 8.10 -13.94
N ASN A 178 -7.78 8.19 -14.99
CA ASN A 178 -7.36 7.73 -16.29
C ASN A 178 -7.86 8.68 -17.38
N TYR A 179 -7.10 8.77 -18.47
CA TYR A 179 -7.45 9.59 -19.62
C TYR A 179 -6.99 8.90 -20.91
N GLN A 180 -7.91 8.72 -21.84
CA GLN A 180 -7.65 8.22 -23.18
C GLN A 180 -7.47 9.42 -24.12
N PHE A 181 -6.22 9.69 -24.51
CA PHE A 181 -5.89 10.79 -25.43
C PHE A 181 -6.25 10.45 -26.87
N SER A 182 -6.01 9.19 -27.28
CA SER A 182 -6.31 8.67 -28.60
C SER A 182 -6.67 7.17 -28.50
N ASP A 183 -6.97 6.53 -29.61
CA ASP A 183 -7.18 5.07 -29.65
C ASP A 183 -5.88 4.29 -29.36
N LYS A 184 -4.73 4.97 -29.42
CA LYS A 184 -3.41 4.37 -29.17
C LYS A 184 -2.80 4.78 -27.86
N ASP A 185 -3.28 5.85 -27.20
CA ASP A 185 -2.64 6.44 -26.04
C ASP A 185 -3.61 6.57 -24.88
N ARG A 186 -3.23 5.97 -23.76
CA ARG A 186 -3.95 6.10 -22.50
C ARG A 186 -2.99 6.31 -21.34
N VAL A 187 -3.30 7.27 -20.48
CA VAL A 187 -2.52 7.55 -19.26
C VAL A 187 -3.35 7.23 -18.03
N PHE A 188 -2.69 6.64 -17.04
CA PHE A 188 -3.23 6.35 -15.74
C PHE A 188 -2.40 7.05 -14.68
N PHE A 189 -3.06 7.57 -13.69
CA PHE A 189 -2.45 8.06 -12.46
C PHE A 189 -3.13 7.37 -11.28
N SER A 190 -2.35 6.85 -10.37
CA SER A 190 -2.85 6.31 -9.11
C SER A 190 -2.01 6.79 -7.94
N GLY A 191 -2.66 7.04 -6.82
CA GLY A 191 -2.04 7.45 -5.58
C GLY A 191 -2.71 6.77 -4.39
N TYR A 192 -1.90 6.40 -3.42
CA TYR A 192 -2.32 5.90 -2.13
C TYR A 192 -1.57 6.63 -1.02
N PHE A 193 -2.29 6.98 0.01
CA PHE A 193 -1.74 7.51 1.25
C PHE A 193 -2.46 6.84 2.43
N GLY A 194 -1.70 6.17 3.29
CA GLY A 194 -2.21 5.55 4.50
C GLY A 194 -1.33 5.87 5.68
N LYS A 195 -1.93 6.19 6.82
CA LYS A 195 -1.22 6.53 8.05
C LYS A 195 -1.92 5.96 9.26
N ASP A 196 -1.14 5.35 10.12
CA ASP A 196 -1.50 4.90 11.45
C ASP A 196 -0.96 5.86 12.50
N GLN A 197 -1.71 6.02 13.57
CA GLN A 197 -1.31 6.80 14.72
C GLN A 197 -1.73 6.08 16.00
N PHE A 198 -0.77 5.52 16.71
CA PHE A 198 -0.94 5.03 18.06
C PHE A 198 -0.38 6.06 19.04
N VAL A 199 -1.14 6.39 20.08
CA VAL A 199 -0.74 7.27 21.16
C VAL A 199 -1.04 6.59 22.48
N PHE A 200 -0.07 6.48 23.33
CA PHE A 200 -0.23 6.16 24.74
C PHE A 200 0.18 7.37 25.57
N GLN A 201 -0.68 7.85 26.43
CA GLN A 201 -0.44 9.01 27.28
C GLN A 201 -0.65 8.59 28.74
N GLY A 202 0.41 8.40 29.47
CA GLY A 202 0.40 8.21 30.91
C GLY A 202 0.68 9.53 31.63
N GLU A 203 0.62 9.54 32.98
CA GLU A 203 0.86 10.73 33.82
C GLU A 203 2.27 11.30 33.67
N ARG A 204 3.29 10.44 33.55
CA ARG A 204 4.71 10.83 33.50
C ARG A 204 5.40 10.43 32.21
N PHE A 205 4.74 9.66 31.38
CA PHE A 205 5.35 9.02 30.23
C PHE A 205 4.35 8.96 29.07
N GLY A 206 4.79 9.36 27.89
CA GLY A 206 4.02 9.29 26.65
C GLY A 206 4.77 8.52 25.56
N ILE A 207 4.04 7.74 24.77
CA ILE A 207 4.57 7.07 23.57
C ILE A 207 3.68 7.43 22.36
N LYS A 208 4.34 7.66 21.23
CA LYS A 208 3.68 7.86 19.94
C LYS A 208 4.32 6.96 18.89
N PHE A 209 3.50 6.21 18.16
CA PHE A 209 3.93 5.38 17.03
C PHE A 209 3.17 5.80 15.77
N PRO A 210 3.64 6.76 15.00
CA PRO A 210 3.14 6.99 13.66
C PRO A 210 3.90 6.12 12.65
N TRP A 211 3.16 5.46 11.74
CA TRP A 211 3.72 4.80 10.56
C TRP A 211 2.78 4.93 9.38
N GLY A 212 3.28 4.70 8.18
CA GLY A 212 2.43 4.76 6.99
C GLY A 212 3.17 4.58 5.70
N ASN A 213 2.40 4.40 4.63
CA ASN A 213 2.86 4.30 3.26
C ASN A 213 2.27 5.43 2.42
N SER A 214 3.06 5.88 1.44
CA SER A 214 2.59 6.73 0.35
C SER A 214 3.09 6.11 -0.96
N THR A 215 2.20 5.88 -1.92
CA THR A 215 2.59 5.41 -3.25
C THR A 215 1.96 6.26 -4.34
N THR A 216 2.69 6.43 -5.42
CA THR A 216 2.19 7.10 -6.63
C THR A 216 2.68 6.34 -7.85
N THR A 217 1.78 6.10 -8.79
CA THR A 217 2.08 5.46 -10.08
C THR A 217 1.54 6.33 -11.21
N MET A 218 2.36 6.60 -12.20
CA MET A 218 1.95 7.18 -13.47
C MET A 218 2.32 6.20 -14.57
N ARG A 219 1.34 5.75 -15.33
CA ARG A 219 1.54 4.78 -16.43
C ARG A 219 1.00 5.36 -17.72
N TRP A 220 1.81 5.28 -18.76
CA TRP A 220 1.43 5.57 -20.13
C TRP A 220 1.43 4.29 -20.94
N ASN A 221 0.28 3.96 -21.50
CA ASN A 221 0.07 2.86 -22.42
C ASN A 221 0.10 3.42 -23.84
N HIS A 222 0.94 2.84 -24.71
CA HIS A 222 1.02 3.21 -26.11
C HIS A 222 0.94 2.00 -27.03
N LEU A 223 0.03 2.07 -28.00
CA LEU A 223 -0.15 1.07 -29.05
C LEU A 223 0.55 1.55 -30.34
N PHE A 224 1.77 1.08 -30.60
CA PHE A 224 2.49 1.41 -31.85
C PHE A 224 1.71 0.92 -33.08
N ASN A 225 1.29 -0.34 -33.02
CA ASN A 225 0.48 -1.02 -34.03
C ASN A 225 -0.21 -2.25 -33.39
N GLU A 226 -0.96 -3.02 -34.20
CA GLU A 226 -1.69 -4.21 -33.73
C GLU A 226 -0.82 -5.31 -33.08
N LYS A 227 0.52 -5.25 -33.27
CA LYS A 227 1.46 -6.26 -32.80
C LYS A 227 2.37 -5.79 -31.69
N LEU A 228 2.50 -4.48 -31.46
CA LEU A 228 3.46 -3.94 -30.49
C LEU A 228 2.75 -2.95 -29.58
N PHE A 229 2.75 -3.28 -28.30
CA PHE A 229 2.23 -2.50 -27.19
C PHE A 229 3.36 -2.15 -26.22
N MET A 230 3.32 -0.96 -25.64
CA MET A 230 4.28 -0.49 -24.65
C MET A 230 3.58 0.07 -23.43
N ASN A 231 4.13 -0.24 -22.25
CA ASN A 231 3.85 0.43 -21.00
C ASN A 231 5.08 1.17 -20.50
N THR A 232 4.96 2.45 -20.24
CA THR A 232 5.97 3.21 -19.49
C THR A 232 5.37 3.60 -18.16
N THR A 233 6.02 3.21 -17.07
CA THR A 233 5.53 3.43 -15.71
C THR A 233 6.59 4.16 -14.89
N VAL A 234 6.18 5.22 -14.19
CA VAL A 234 6.97 5.92 -13.19
C VAL A 234 6.31 5.69 -11.83
N LEU A 235 7.10 5.31 -10.85
CA LEU A 235 6.66 4.87 -9.54
C LEU A 235 7.36 5.64 -8.43
N PHE A 236 6.61 5.98 -7.41
CA PHE A 236 7.10 6.47 -6.14
C PHE A 236 6.52 5.64 -5.01
N SER A 237 7.34 5.27 -4.05
CA SER A 237 6.92 4.63 -2.80
C SER A 237 7.71 5.20 -1.64
N ASP A 238 7.03 5.49 -0.53
CA ASP A 238 7.63 5.98 0.70
C ASP A 238 6.96 5.29 1.90
N TYR A 239 7.76 4.64 2.72
CA TYR A 239 7.35 4.05 3.98
C TYR A 239 8.09 4.71 5.12
N ILE A 240 7.35 5.13 6.13
CA ILE A 240 7.87 5.79 7.31
C ILE A 240 7.39 5.06 8.56
N PHE A 241 8.30 4.85 9.49
CA PHE A 241 8.02 4.34 10.82
C PHE A 241 8.73 5.20 11.86
N LYS A 242 8.02 5.62 12.90
CA LYS A 242 8.58 6.40 14.00
C LYS A 242 8.14 5.85 15.35
N ILE A 243 9.00 6.01 16.34
CA ILE A 243 8.69 5.80 17.75
C ILE A 243 9.10 7.06 18.49
N GLY A 244 8.15 7.75 19.10
CA GLY A 244 8.43 8.87 19.99
C GLY A 244 8.12 8.46 21.43
N ALA A 245 9.02 8.78 22.34
CA ALA A 245 8.82 8.65 23.78
C ALA A 245 9.09 9.99 24.44
N SER A 246 8.25 10.39 25.38
CA SER A 246 8.39 11.63 26.13
C SER A 246 8.20 11.39 27.63
N GLN A 247 9.09 11.98 28.43
CA GLN A 247 9.02 11.93 29.89
C GLN A 247 9.59 13.24 30.47
N SER A 248 8.75 14.02 31.12
CA SER A 248 9.14 15.33 31.68
C SER A 248 9.90 16.20 30.66
N ASN A 249 11.19 16.43 30.86
CA ASN A 249 12.04 17.23 29.98
C ASN A 249 12.84 16.38 28.98
N PHE A 250 12.61 15.07 28.91
CA PHE A 250 13.28 14.15 27.99
C PHE A 250 12.33 13.76 26.86
N ASN A 251 12.76 13.99 25.62
CA ASN A 251 12.07 13.48 24.43
C ASN A 251 13.06 12.62 23.63
N PHE A 252 12.54 11.51 23.13
CA PHE A 252 13.29 10.57 22.31
C PHE A 252 12.47 10.22 21.07
N GLU A 253 13.10 10.26 19.91
CA GLU A 253 12.47 9.83 18.65
C GLU A 253 13.39 8.83 17.93
N LEU A 254 12.84 7.69 17.55
CA LEU A 254 13.40 6.77 16.56
C LEU A 254 12.69 6.99 15.25
N PHE A 255 13.45 7.06 14.16
CA PHE A 255 12.95 7.16 12.81
C PHE A 255 13.58 6.09 11.93
N SER A 256 12.78 5.42 11.10
CA SER A 256 13.23 4.51 10.05
C SER A 256 12.33 4.66 8.81
N GLY A 257 12.88 4.45 7.62
CA GLY A 257 12.10 4.59 6.40
C GLY A 257 12.77 4.00 5.17
N VAL A 258 11.94 3.76 4.16
CA VAL A 258 12.37 3.34 2.83
C VAL A 258 11.65 4.18 1.80
N ARG A 259 12.41 4.75 0.85
CA ARG A 259 11.86 5.55 -0.24
C ARG A 259 12.41 5.09 -1.58
N ASP A 260 11.52 4.88 -2.53
CA ASP A 260 11.83 4.43 -3.88
C ASP A 260 11.36 5.42 -4.94
N TYR A 261 12.19 5.59 -5.94
CA TYR A 261 11.83 6.17 -7.23
C TYR A 261 12.16 5.15 -8.30
N SER A 262 11.17 4.76 -9.09
CA SER A 262 11.35 3.72 -10.11
C SER A 262 10.78 4.16 -11.45
N THR A 263 11.46 3.73 -12.51
CA THR A 263 10.97 3.84 -13.89
C THR A 263 11.05 2.47 -14.53
N LYS A 264 9.98 2.09 -15.23
CA LYS A 264 9.83 0.79 -15.88
C LYS A 264 9.30 1.00 -17.28
N VAL A 265 9.83 0.26 -18.25
CA VAL A 265 9.32 0.21 -19.62
C VAL A 265 9.18 -1.25 -20.02
N ASP A 266 7.97 -1.65 -20.39
CA ASP A 266 7.61 -3.00 -20.79
C ASP A 266 7.04 -2.99 -22.20
N PHE A 267 7.42 -3.96 -23.00
CA PHE A 267 6.89 -4.20 -24.33
C PHE A 267 6.23 -5.57 -24.40
N ASP A 268 5.04 -5.61 -25.00
CA ASP A 268 4.37 -6.83 -25.44
C ASP A 268 4.38 -6.85 -26.97
N TYR A 269 5.07 -7.84 -27.55
CA TYR A 269 5.19 -8.02 -28.99
C TYR A 269 4.52 -9.31 -29.43
N PHE A 270 3.58 -9.22 -30.36
CA PHE A 270 2.81 -10.31 -30.94
C PHE A 270 3.19 -10.48 -32.42
N PRO A 271 4.32 -11.14 -32.75
CA PRO A 271 4.73 -11.34 -34.15
C PRO A 271 3.66 -12.06 -34.96
N ASN A 272 2.93 -12.97 -34.33
CA ASN A 272 1.80 -13.71 -34.88
C ASN A 272 0.89 -14.21 -33.74
N ILE A 273 -0.27 -14.81 -34.09
CA ILE A 273 -1.29 -15.27 -33.13
C ILE A 273 -0.83 -16.39 -32.18
N ARG A 274 0.31 -17.05 -32.47
CA ARG A 274 0.84 -18.17 -31.65
C ARG A 274 1.98 -17.75 -30.74
N ASN A 275 2.60 -16.61 -30.97
CA ASN A 275 3.79 -16.19 -30.25
C ASN A 275 3.59 -14.83 -29.61
N GLN A 276 3.94 -14.73 -28.34
CA GLN A 276 4.02 -13.49 -27.59
C GLN A 276 5.43 -13.37 -27.00
N VAL A 277 6.05 -12.24 -27.18
CA VAL A 277 7.35 -11.90 -26.60
C VAL A 277 7.16 -10.71 -25.68
N LYS A 278 7.53 -10.87 -24.41
CA LYS A 278 7.57 -9.78 -23.43
C LYS A 278 9.01 -9.43 -23.13
N PHE A 279 9.34 -8.14 -23.20
CA PHE A 279 10.67 -7.65 -22.84
C PHE A 279 10.56 -6.25 -22.28
N GLY A 280 11.54 -5.86 -21.48
CA GLY A 280 11.51 -4.54 -20.85
C GLY A 280 12.70 -4.32 -19.94
N GLY A 281 12.66 -3.24 -19.20
CA GLY A 281 13.66 -2.88 -18.23
C GLY A 281 13.08 -2.00 -17.14
N ALA A 282 13.65 -2.11 -15.95
CA ALA A 282 13.30 -1.27 -14.82
C ALA A 282 14.57 -0.74 -14.14
N TYR A 283 14.47 0.47 -13.64
CA TYR A 283 15.48 1.09 -12.79
C TYR A 283 14.80 1.62 -11.53
N THR A 284 15.33 1.24 -10.37
CA THR A 284 14.83 1.69 -9.08
C THR A 284 15.98 2.29 -8.27
N PHE A 285 15.75 3.49 -7.77
CA PHE A 285 16.63 4.17 -6.82
C PHE A 285 16.02 4.05 -5.42
N HIS A 286 16.68 3.27 -4.55
CA HIS A 286 16.27 3.06 -3.17
C HIS A 286 17.01 4.00 -2.23
N THR A 287 16.29 4.61 -1.30
CA THR A 287 16.85 5.32 -0.16
C THR A 287 16.41 4.63 1.10
N PHE A 288 17.35 3.96 1.77
CA PHE A 288 17.11 3.39 3.09
C PHE A 288 17.55 4.37 4.16
N THR A 289 16.67 4.68 5.09
CA THR A 289 17.01 5.39 6.31
C THR A 289 17.00 4.35 7.43
N PRO A 290 18.20 3.85 7.83
CA PRO A 290 18.30 2.95 8.98
C PRO A 290 17.78 3.66 10.23
N THR A 291 17.46 2.92 11.28
CA THR A 291 16.95 3.49 12.51
C THR A 291 17.90 4.57 13.04
N THR A 292 17.43 5.80 13.02
CA THR A 292 18.13 6.96 13.59
C THR A 292 17.45 7.33 14.90
N ALA A 293 18.24 7.58 15.94
CA ALA A 293 17.77 8.02 17.24
C ALA A 293 18.11 9.48 17.46
N THR A 294 17.13 10.26 17.89
CA THR A 294 17.35 11.64 18.35
C THR A 294 16.81 11.78 19.76
N GLY A 295 17.51 12.52 20.60
CA GLY A 295 17.07 12.79 21.98
C GLY A 295 17.21 14.28 22.29
N THR A 296 16.33 14.81 23.13
CA THR A 296 16.45 16.14 23.71
C THR A 296 16.29 16.07 25.22
N ILE A 297 17.17 16.75 25.96
CA ILE A 297 17.08 16.93 27.41
C ILE A 297 16.99 18.43 27.65
N GLY A 298 15.79 18.91 28.04
CA GLY A 298 15.52 20.34 28.08
C GLY A 298 15.66 20.98 26.69
N GLU A 299 16.50 22.01 26.56
CA GLU A 299 16.79 22.68 25.30
C GLU A 299 17.97 22.06 24.52
N THR A 300 18.67 21.07 25.10
CA THR A 300 19.84 20.46 24.46
C THR A 300 19.42 19.31 23.56
N SER A 301 19.70 19.41 22.26
CA SER A 301 19.50 18.35 21.29
C SER A 301 20.72 17.44 21.23
N ILE A 302 20.48 16.12 21.44
CA ILE A 302 21.47 15.07 21.24
C ILE A 302 21.07 14.35 19.96
N SER A 303 21.76 14.64 18.86
CA SER A 303 21.59 13.91 17.60
C SER A 303 22.83 13.08 17.35
N PRO A 304 22.72 11.77 17.10
CA PRO A 304 23.83 11.02 16.53
C PRO A 304 24.21 11.66 15.20
N GLU A 305 25.49 11.72 14.88
CA GLU A 305 25.96 12.14 13.55
C GLU A 305 25.13 11.44 12.48
N LYS A 306 24.66 12.20 11.48
CA LYS A 306 23.86 11.66 10.37
C LYS A 306 24.62 10.50 9.76
N ILE A 307 24.19 9.26 10.08
CA ILE A 307 24.73 8.08 9.44
C ILE A 307 24.55 8.27 7.95
N ASN A 308 25.64 8.23 7.21
CA ASN A 308 25.66 8.42 5.78
C ASN A 308 24.57 7.56 5.14
N ARG A 309 23.62 8.19 4.44
CA ARG A 309 22.58 7.49 3.68
C ARG A 309 23.27 6.61 2.65
N GLN A 310 23.21 5.31 2.87
CA GLN A 310 23.71 4.36 1.89
C GLN A 310 22.70 4.31 0.75
N TYR A 311 23.15 4.71 -0.43
CA TYR A 311 22.38 4.64 -1.66
C TYR A 311 22.76 3.34 -2.37
N GLU A 312 21.82 2.42 -2.50
CA GLU A 312 22.01 1.24 -3.33
C GLU A 312 21.27 1.44 -4.66
N LYS A 313 22.00 1.27 -5.76
CA LYS A 313 21.42 1.27 -7.10
C LYS A 313 21.22 -0.17 -7.55
N TYR A 314 19.97 -0.57 -7.74
CA TYR A 314 19.65 -1.84 -8.37
C TYR A 314 19.20 -1.58 -9.80
N VAL A 315 19.95 -2.12 -10.76
CA VAL A 315 19.54 -2.17 -12.16
C VAL A 315 19.13 -3.62 -12.43
N THR A 316 17.85 -3.85 -12.58
CA THR A 316 17.36 -5.18 -12.96
C THR A 316 17.34 -5.24 -14.48
N LYS A 317 18.24 -6.02 -15.06
CA LYS A 317 18.21 -6.34 -16.49
C LYS A 317 17.39 -7.60 -16.68
N PHE A 318 16.31 -7.50 -17.43
CA PHE A 318 15.54 -8.66 -17.86
C PHE A 318 16.23 -9.26 -19.10
N LYS A 319 16.41 -10.59 -19.08
CA LYS A 319 16.84 -11.37 -20.24
C LYS A 319 15.64 -11.89 -21.00
#